data_75e5cfad0232b11de1cdf5b2dc7106fc
#
_entry.id   75e5cfad0232b11de1cdf5b2dc7106fc
#
_cell.length_a   1.000
_cell.length_b   1.000
_cell.length_c   1.000
_cell.angle_alpha   90.00
_cell.angle_beta   90.00
_cell.angle_gamma   90.00
#
_symmetry.space_group_name_H-M   'P 1'
#
loop_
_entity.id
_entity.type
_entity.pdbx_description
1 polymer ?
#
loop_
_entity_poly.entity_id
_entity_poly.type
_entity_poly.pdbx_seq_one_letter_code
_entity_poly.pdbx_strand_id
1 'polypeptide(L)'
;MSKILLLDIETAPKVAYVWEFFKANISPKQVLDHGHIMSYAAKWLDSDDILYFENRKSNDKRIVKNLCALLDEADIVIAHNGRRFDLPMINARAVVHGLSPPSPYKIIDTLKAAKGSLKLERYSLEYLAQVLGCTPKLTKRKFPGFELWLECLRNNNEAWEELMEYNIQDVRTLEEVYIKLRPWIKNHPNVAIYKEHNKPSCTKCGSDHIHLRGYYYSSVGKYRKYKCLDCGGWNSSRYSQYPKDASKELLKNAN
;
A
#
# COMPACT_ATOMS: atom_id res chain seq x y z
N MET A 1 -8.86 -15.87 7.63
CA MET A 1 -7.58 -15.11 7.54
C MET A 1 -7.88 -13.74 7.00
N SER A 2 -7.12 -12.69 7.39
CA SER A 2 -7.24 -11.36 6.76
C SER A 2 -6.88 -11.44 5.29
N LYS A 3 -7.75 -10.89 4.43
CA LYS A 3 -7.45 -10.74 3.00
C LYS A 3 -6.62 -9.46 2.81
N ILE A 4 -5.33 -9.61 2.54
CA ILE A 4 -4.39 -8.50 2.37
C ILE A 4 -4.03 -8.40 0.89
N LEU A 5 -4.42 -7.30 0.26
CA LEU A 5 -4.20 -7.03 -1.15
C LEU A 5 -3.02 -6.08 -1.33
N LEU A 6 -2.02 -6.46 -2.12
CA LEU A 6 -1.01 -5.56 -2.67
C LEU A 6 -1.52 -5.07 -4.02
N LEU A 7 -1.39 -3.77 -4.28
CA LEU A 7 -1.97 -3.13 -5.46
C LEU A 7 -1.06 -2.01 -5.97
N ASP A 8 -0.96 -1.93 -7.30
CA ASP A 8 -0.33 -0.84 -8.03
C ASP A 8 -1.09 -0.61 -9.35
N ILE A 9 -1.34 0.65 -9.71
CA ILE A 9 -2.03 1.03 -10.95
C ILE A 9 -1.17 1.91 -11.83
N GLU A 10 -1.35 1.77 -13.15
CA GLU A 10 -0.78 2.68 -14.14
C GLU A 10 -1.88 3.51 -14.80
N THR A 11 -1.61 4.78 -15.02
CA THR A 11 -2.59 5.71 -15.56
C THR A 11 -2.09 6.40 -16.82
N ALA A 12 -3.01 6.68 -17.74
CA ALA A 12 -2.74 7.54 -18.87
C ALA A 12 -2.44 8.97 -18.39
N PRO A 13 -1.48 9.66 -19.02
CA PRO A 13 -1.23 11.06 -18.74
C PRO A 13 -2.46 11.91 -19.11
N LYS A 14 -2.59 13.06 -18.45
CA LYS A 14 -3.58 14.05 -18.82
C LYS A 14 -3.13 14.79 -20.08
N VAL A 15 -4.07 15.15 -20.93
CA VAL A 15 -3.82 15.97 -22.12
C VAL A 15 -4.48 17.33 -21.96
N ALA A 16 -3.74 18.40 -22.20
CA ALA A 16 -4.25 19.76 -22.08
C ALA A 16 -3.62 20.70 -23.11
N TYR A 17 -4.38 21.75 -23.51
CA TYR A 17 -3.81 22.88 -24.23
C TYR A 17 -3.05 23.79 -23.30
N VAL A 18 -1.82 24.15 -23.66
CA VAL A 18 -0.97 25.07 -22.90
C VAL A 18 -0.41 26.14 -23.84
N TRP A 19 -0.25 27.37 -23.33
CA TRP A 19 0.37 28.47 -24.06
C TRP A 19 1.90 28.42 -23.96
N GLU A 20 2.41 27.87 -22.82
CA GLU A 20 3.82 27.78 -22.51
C GLU A 20 4.14 26.44 -21.87
N PHE A 21 5.39 25.94 -22.05
CA PHE A 21 5.80 24.66 -21.47
C PHE A 21 6.27 24.79 -20.01
N PHE A 22 6.73 25.97 -19.60
CA PHE A 22 7.26 26.19 -18.26
C PHE A 22 6.29 27.03 -17.44
N LYS A 23 6.08 26.63 -16.18
CA LYS A 23 5.20 27.32 -15.21
C LYS A 23 3.73 27.45 -15.69
N ALA A 24 3.27 26.56 -16.57
CA ALA A 24 1.91 26.58 -17.06
C ALA A 24 0.91 26.30 -15.91
N ASN A 25 0.02 27.25 -15.64
CA ASN A 25 -1.12 27.05 -14.78
C ASN A 25 -2.30 26.62 -15.64
N ILE A 26 -2.67 25.33 -15.59
CA ILE A 26 -3.65 24.74 -16.49
C ILE A 26 -5.05 24.83 -15.85
N SER A 27 -5.93 25.62 -16.46
CA SER A 27 -7.34 25.68 -16.11
C SER A 27 -8.04 24.36 -16.48
N PRO A 28 -9.05 23.89 -15.70
CA PRO A 28 -9.86 22.73 -16.07
C PRO A 28 -10.46 22.81 -17.48
N LYS A 29 -10.73 24.01 -18.00
CA LYS A 29 -11.26 24.24 -19.37
C LYS A 29 -10.23 23.93 -20.46
N GLN A 30 -8.94 23.87 -20.14
CA GLN A 30 -7.87 23.54 -21.09
C GLN A 30 -7.59 22.04 -21.16
N VAL A 31 -8.15 21.24 -20.22
CA VAL A 31 -7.94 19.80 -20.18
C VAL A 31 -8.79 19.11 -21.22
N LEU A 32 -8.15 18.39 -22.14
CA LEU A 32 -8.79 17.58 -23.19
C LEU A 32 -9.08 16.17 -22.74
N ASP A 33 -8.13 15.56 -21.99
CA ASP A 33 -8.25 14.22 -21.44
C ASP A 33 -7.79 14.25 -19.98
N HIS A 34 -8.66 13.78 -19.09
CA HIS A 34 -8.39 13.72 -17.65
C HIS A 34 -7.54 12.50 -17.25
N GLY A 35 -7.17 11.68 -18.21
CA GLY A 35 -6.53 10.38 -17.99
C GLY A 35 -7.51 9.30 -17.55
N HIS A 36 -7.06 8.07 -17.64
CA HIS A 36 -7.82 6.87 -17.28
C HIS A 36 -6.85 5.81 -16.71
N ILE A 37 -7.38 4.77 -16.09
CA ILE A 37 -6.56 3.65 -15.62
C ILE A 37 -6.21 2.77 -16.83
N MET A 38 -4.92 2.60 -17.09
CA MET A 38 -4.36 1.79 -18.19
C MET A 38 -4.17 0.35 -17.78
N SER A 39 -3.57 0.11 -16.61
CA SER A 39 -3.38 -1.23 -16.09
C SER A 39 -3.39 -1.24 -14.57
N TYR A 40 -3.53 -2.42 -14.01
CA TYR A 40 -3.18 -2.69 -12.63
C TYR A 40 -2.49 -4.05 -12.51
N ALA A 41 -1.61 -4.16 -11.54
CA ALA A 41 -1.16 -5.41 -10.99
C ALA A 41 -1.62 -5.50 -9.52
N ALA A 42 -2.05 -6.69 -9.12
CA ALA A 42 -2.48 -6.94 -7.75
C ALA A 42 -2.09 -8.36 -7.31
N LYS A 43 -1.86 -8.54 -6.01
CA LYS A 43 -1.48 -9.83 -5.43
C LYS A 43 -2.07 -9.95 -4.03
N TRP A 44 -2.62 -11.11 -3.70
CA TRP A 44 -2.92 -11.44 -2.31
C TRP A 44 -1.63 -11.83 -1.59
N LEU A 45 -1.40 -11.30 -0.39
CA LEU A 45 -0.14 -11.50 0.34
C LEU A 45 0.22 -12.98 0.57
N ASP A 46 -0.79 -13.84 0.73
CA ASP A 46 -0.60 -15.28 0.97
C ASP A 46 -0.71 -16.13 -0.32
N SER A 47 -0.66 -15.52 -1.51
CA SER A 47 -0.69 -16.19 -2.83
C SER A 47 0.55 -15.82 -3.64
N ASP A 48 1.02 -16.72 -4.48
CA ASP A 48 2.09 -16.43 -5.46
C ASP A 48 1.54 -15.85 -6.77
N ASP A 49 0.22 -15.96 -7.00
CA ASP A 49 -0.43 -15.50 -8.20
C ASP A 49 -0.53 -13.97 -8.23
N ILE A 50 -0.14 -13.39 -9.36
CA ILE A 50 -0.30 -11.97 -9.65
C ILE A 50 -1.44 -11.80 -10.63
N LEU A 51 -2.42 -11.00 -10.24
CA LEU A 51 -3.51 -10.56 -11.07
C LEU A 51 -3.05 -9.35 -11.88
N TYR A 52 -3.12 -9.44 -13.19
CA TYR A 52 -2.85 -8.32 -14.09
C TYR A 52 -4.04 -8.08 -14.99
N PHE A 53 -4.35 -6.84 -15.25
CA PHE A 53 -5.38 -6.43 -16.20
C PHE A 53 -4.97 -5.15 -16.89
N GLU A 54 -5.16 -5.09 -18.21
CA GLU A 54 -4.89 -3.89 -19.02
C GLU A 54 -6.15 -3.37 -19.70
N ASN A 55 -6.16 -2.08 -19.95
CA ASN A 55 -7.21 -1.35 -20.64
C ASN A 55 -6.59 -0.40 -21.66
N ARG A 56 -6.68 -0.77 -22.94
CA ARG A 56 -6.10 -0.02 -24.07
C ARG A 56 -7.00 1.08 -24.60
N LYS A 57 -8.15 1.31 -23.95
CA LYS A 57 -9.16 2.28 -24.37
C LYS A 57 -9.32 3.38 -23.32
N SER A 58 -9.75 4.56 -23.75
CA SER A 58 -10.06 5.66 -22.83
C SER A 58 -11.22 5.37 -21.87
N ASN A 59 -12.14 4.47 -22.26
CA ASN A 59 -13.20 4.00 -21.35
C ASN A 59 -12.64 2.87 -20.45
N ASP A 60 -12.35 3.22 -19.21
CA ASP A 60 -11.78 2.34 -18.21
C ASP A 60 -12.83 1.71 -17.25
N LYS A 61 -14.12 1.77 -17.57
CA LYS A 61 -15.19 1.24 -16.69
C LYS A 61 -14.99 -0.20 -16.28
N ARG A 62 -14.51 -1.06 -17.20
CA ARG A 62 -14.30 -2.49 -16.92
C ARG A 62 -13.17 -2.73 -15.91
N ILE A 63 -12.02 -2.08 -16.11
CA ILE A 63 -10.88 -2.20 -15.20
C ILE A 63 -11.20 -1.62 -13.83
N VAL A 64 -11.90 -0.50 -13.76
CA VAL A 64 -12.36 0.13 -12.51
C VAL A 64 -13.33 -0.80 -11.76
N LYS A 65 -14.27 -1.44 -12.46
CA LYS A 65 -15.17 -2.42 -11.85
C LYS A 65 -14.42 -3.61 -11.24
N ASN A 66 -13.39 -4.12 -11.93
CA ASN A 66 -12.54 -5.20 -11.41
C ASN A 66 -11.77 -4.75 -10.16
N LEU A 67 -11.20 -3.55 -10.20
CA LEU A 67 -10.50 -2.96 -9.04
C LEU A 67 -11.43 -2.78 -7.84
N CYS A 68 -12.64 -2.26 -8.05
CA CYS A 68 -13.63 -2.15 -6.98
C CYS A 68 -13.99 -3.51 -6.38
N ALA A 69 -14.11 -4.56 -7.18
CA ALA A 69 -14.36 -5.92 -6.69
C ALA A 69 -13.21 -6.46 -5.84
N LEU A 70 -11.95 -6.25 -6.25
CA LEU A 70 -10.77 -6.62 -5.45
C LEU A 70 -10.71 -5.86 -4.12
N LEU A 71 -11.00 -4.56 -4.16
CA LEU A 71 -11.03 -3.72 -2.96
C LEU A 71 -12.18 -4.10 -2.01
N ASP A 72 -13.32 -4.54 -2.56
CA ASP A 72 -14.49 -5.00 -1.79
C ASP A 72 -14.19 -6.28 -1.00
N GLU A 73 -13.32 -7.14 -1.54
CA GLU A 73 -12.87 -8.36 -0.88
C GLU A 73 -11.76 -8.12 0.16
N ALA A 74 -11.03 -7.00 0.06
CA ALA A 74 -9.84 -6.76 0.85
C ALA A 74 -10.17 -6.24 2.25
N ASP A 75 -9.58 -6.84 3.29
CA ASP A 75 -9.57 -6.27 4.65
C ASP A 75 -8.49 -5.17 4.79
N ILE A 76 -7.35 -5.39 4.12
CA ILE A 76 -6.19 -4.49 4.16
C ILE A 76 -5.64 -4.36 2.74
N VAL A 77 -5.38 -3.12 2.32
CA VAL A 77 -4.74 -2.80 1.06
C VAL A 77 -3.35 -2.24 1.33
N ILE A 78 -2.34 -2.76 0.63
CA ILE A 78 -0.95 -2.29 0.66
C ILE A 78 -0.64 -1.66 -0.69
N ALA A 79 -0.18 -0.41 -0.68
CA ALA A 79 0.26 0.29 -1.88
C ALA A 79 1.40 1.26 -1.55
N HIS A 80 2.17 1.68 -2.56
CA HIS A 80 3.22 2.67 -2.40
C HIS A 80 2.72 4.06 -2.80
N ASN A 81 2.54 4.97 -1.84
CA ASN A 81 1.85 6.26 -2.02
C ASN A 81 0.36 6.13 -2.38
N GLY A 82 -0.21 4.96 -2.14
CA GLY A 82 -1.57 4.62 -2.57
C GLY A 82 -2.67 5.47 -1.95
N ARG A 83 -2.44 6.04 -0.76
CA ARG A 83 -3.38 6.99 -0.13
C ARG A 83 -3.54 8.28 -0.94
N ARG A 84 -2.53 8.69 -1.69
CA ARG A 84 -2.54 9.93 -2.47
C ARG A 84 -2.73 9.72 -3.96
N PHE A 85 -2.43 8.53 -4.47
CA PHE A 85 -2.47 8.26 -5.90
C PHE A 85 -3.47 7.14 -6.24
N ASP A 86 -3.16 5.89 -6.01
CA ASP A 86 -3.94 4.75 -6.51
C ASP A 86 -5.41 4.79 -6.07
N LEU A 87 -5.64 4.84 -4.77
CA LEU A 87 -6.99 4.74 -4.21
C LEU A 87 -7.87 5.95 -4.55
N PRO A 88 -7.40 7.21 -4.46
CA PRO A 88 -8.17 8.35 -4.92
C PRO A 88 -8.47 8.32 -6.43
N MET A 89 -7.55 7.79 -7.25
CA MET A 89 -7.77 7.63 -8.68
C MET A 89 -8.86 6.59 -8.95
N ILE A 90 -8.78 5.41 -8.34
CA ILE A 90 -9.79 4.35 -8.45
C ILE A 90 -11.17 4.90 -8.01
N ASN A 91 -11.24 5.58 -6.87
CA ASN A 91 -12.47 6.16 -6.36
C ASN A 91 -13.06 7.21 -7.30
N ALA A 92 -12.22 8.11 -7.84
CA ALA A 92 -12.67 9.13 -8.79
C ALA A 92 -13.24 8.49 -10.05
N ARG A 93 -12.56 7.47 -10.59
CA ARG A 93 -13.05 6.75 -11.78
C ARG A 93 -14.31 5.94 -11.47
N ALA A 94 -14.42 5.33 -10.29
CA ALA A 94 -15.63 4.65 -9.84
C ALA A 94 -16.84 5.59 -9.80
N VAL A 95 -16.69 6.78 -9.21
CA VAL A 95 -17.74 7.81 -9.17
C VAL A 95 -18.13 8.24 -10.58
N VAL A 96 -17.17 8.52 -11.47
CA VAL A 96 -17.43 8.89 -12.87
C VAL A 96 -18.24 7.81 -13.61
N HIS A 97 -18.01 6.55 -13.30
CA HIS A 97 -18.73 5.42 -13.91
C HIS A 97 -20.03 5.02 -13.18
N GLY A 98 -20.41 5.73 -12.12
CA GLY A 98 -21.61 5.44 -11.34
C GLY A 98 -21.52 4.12 -10.55
N LEU A 99 -20.31 3.70 -10.16
CA LEU A 99 -20.10 2.52 -9.34
C LEU A 99 -20.20 2.88 -7.84
N SER A 100 -20.73 1.94 -7.06
CA SER A 100 -20.75 2.08 -5.59
C SER A 100 -19.34 1.97 -5.00
N PRO A 101 -19.09 2.60 -3.84
CA PRO A 101 -17.84 2.42 -3.13
C PRO A 101 -17.68 0.98 -2.66
N PRO A 102 -16.44 0.43 -2.64
CA PRO A 102 -16.17 -0.88 -2.05
C PRO A 102 -16.36 -0.87 -0.53
N SER A 103 -16.40 -2.04 0.07
CA SER A 103 -16.41 -2.24 1.53
C SER A 103 -15.25 -1.51 2.20
N PRO A 104 -15.39 -1.04 3.44
CA PRO A 104 -14.30 -0.39 4.15
C PRO A 104 -13.11 -1.32 4.40
N TYR A 105 -11.93 -0.91 4.01
CA TYR A 105 -10.66 -1.59 4.22
C TYR A 105 -9.65 -0.72 4.96
N LYS A 106 -8.62 -1.34 5.54
CA LYS A 106 -7.48 -0.62 6.12
C LYS A 106 -6.40 -0.43 5.06
N ILE A 107 -5.62 0.65 5.17
CA ILE A 107 -4.58 0.98 4.19
C ILE A 107 -3.22 1.02 4.87
N ILE A 108 -2.27 0.27 4.33
CA ILE A 108 -0.84 0.37 4.62
C ILE A 108 -0.17 1.04 3.42
N ASP A 109 0.22 2.30 3.60
CA ASP A 109 0.98 3.05 2.61
C ASP A 109 2.47 2.93 2.94
N THR A 110 3.22 2.19 2.12
CA THR A 110 4.64 1.89 2.37
C THR A 110 5.53 3.14 2.28
N LEU A 111 5.18 4.14 1.46
CA LEU A 111 5.86 5.43 1.44
C LEU A 111 5.73 6.14 2.80
N LYS A 112 4.49 6.22 3.31
CA LYS A 112 4.21 6.86 4.60
C LYS A 112 4.84 6.08 5.75
N ALA A 113 4.80 4.75 5.70
CA ALA A 113 5.41 3.88 6.69
C ALA A 113 6.93 4.07 6.75
N ALA A 114 7.60 4.11 5.59
CA ALA A 114 9.04 4.34 5.51
C ALA A 114 9.41 5.74 6.05
N LYS A 115 8.73 6.80 5.60
CA LYS A 115 8.95 8.17 6.10
C LYS A 115 8.73 8.31 7.61
N GLY A 116 7.79 7.57 8.16
CA GLY A 116 7.48 7.60 9.60
C GLY A 116 8.43 6.79 10.49
N SER A 117 9.27 5.95 9.92
CA SER A 117 10.13 5.01 10.66
C SER A 117 11.61 5.13 10.32
N LEU A 118 11.96 5.60 9.13
CA LEU A 118 13.32 5.66 8.62
C LEU A 118 13.68 7.10 8.22
N LYS A 119 14.96 7.43 8.28
CA LYS A 119 15.51 8.67 7.73
C LYS A 119 16.40 8.31 6.56
N LEU A 120 15.90 8.54 5.34
CA LEU A 120 16.57 8.21 4.08
C LEU A 120 16.53 9.42 3.14
N GLU A 121 17.39 9.44 2.14
CA GLU A 121 17.51 10.53 1.14
C GLU A 121 16.30 10.55 0.20
N ARG A 122 15.76 9.35 -0.14
CA ARG A 122 14.60 9.16 -1.02
C ARG A 122 13.69 8.08 -0.49
N TYR A 123 12.44 8.09 -0.97
CA TYR A 123 11.42 7.13 -0.55
C TYR A 123 10.63 6.56 -1.74
N SER A 124 11.17 6.64 -2.97
CA SER A 124 10.58 5.89 -4.09
C SER A 124 10.67 4.39 -3.83
N LEU A 125 9.76 3.62 -4.41
CA LEU A 125 9.73 2.16 -4.24
C LEU A 125 11.05 1.52 -4.66
N GLU A 126 11.62 1.98 -5.79
CA GLU A 126 12.90 1.56 -6.30
C GLU A 126 14.07 1.82 -5.32
N TYR A 127 14.12 3.04 -4.74
CA TYR A 127 15.16 3.39 -3.79
C TYR A 127 15.03 2.59 -2.48
N LEU A 128 13.80 2.40 -1.99
CA LEU A 128 13.55 1.55 -0.83
C LEU A 128 13.97 0.10 -1.09
N ALA A 129 13.65 -0.44 -2.27
CA ALA A 129 14.07 -1.78 -2.66
C ALA A 129 15.60 -1.92 -2.62
N GLN A 130 16.32 -0.96 -3.20
CA GLN A 130 17.78 -0.94 -3.20
C GLN A 130 18.37 -0.91 -1.78
N VAL A 131 17.91 0.03 -0.94
CA VAL A 131 18.44 0.20 0.43
C VAL A 131 18.09 -0.98 1.32
N LEU A 132 16.92 -1.57 1.14
CA LEU A 132 16.47 -2.72 1.94
C LEU A 132 16.97 -4.07 1.42
N GLY A 133 17.73 -4.11 0.32
CA GLY A 133 18.24 -5.34 -0.28
C GLY A 133 17.12 -6.24 -0.81
N CYS A 134 16.12 -5.65 -1.45
CA CYS A 134 15.07 -6.35 -2.18
C CYS A 134 15.50 -6.62 -3.63
N THR A 135 14.74 -7.44 -4.35
CA THR A 135 14.99 -7.74 -5.76
C THR A 135 14.99 -6.45 -6.57
N PRO A 136 16.07 -6.15 -7.33
CA PRO A 136 16.17 -4.92 -8.09
C PRO A 136 15.14 -4.90 -9.23
N LYS A 137 14.71 -3.67 -9.60
CA LYS A 137 13.87 -3.46 -10.80
C LYS A 137 14.59 -3.91 -12.08
N LEU A 138 13.80 -4.22 -13.11
CA LEU A 138 14.27 -4.48 -14.46
C LEU A 138 15.08 -3.29 -14.97
N THR A 139 16.37 -3.51 -15.26
CA THR A 139 17.32 -2.43 -15.60
C THR A 139 17.33 -2.09 -17.08
N LYS A 140 16.88 -3.00 -17.95
CA LYS A 140 16.84 -2.78 -19.39
C LYS A 140 15.41 -2.50 -19.84
N ARG A 141 15.15 -1.25 -20.25
CA ARG A 141 13.87 -0.81 -20.82
C ARG A 141 14.08 -0.39 -22.26
N LYS A 142 13.21 -0.86 -23.15
CA LYS A 142 13.16 -0.45 -24.57
C LYS A 142 12.59 0.97 -24.67
N PHE A 143 11.62 1.30 -23.81
CA PHE A 143 10.95 2.59 -23.76
C PHE A 143 11.28 3.32 -22.45
N PRO A 144 12.31 4.18 -22.41
CA PRO A 144 12.74 4.82 -21.16
C PRO A 144 11.79 5.92 -20.71
N GLY A 145 11.55 6.01 -19.38
CA GLY A 145 10.82 7.10 -18.75
C GLY A 145 9.39 7.23 -19.28
N PHE A 146 8.99 8.45 -19.65
CA PHE A 146 7.63 8.76 -20.10
C PHE A 146 7.26 8.15 -21.46
N GLU A 147 8.25 7.77 -22.26
CA GLU A 147 8.07 7.18 -23.59
C GLU A 147 7.22 5.90 -23.56
N LEU A 148 7.38 5.07 -22.51
CA LEU A 148 6.60 3.85 -22.33
C LEU A 148 5.09 4.12 -22.40
N TRP A 149 4.61 5.12 -21.64
CA TRP A 149 3.19 5.49 -21.63
C TRP A 149 2.71 6.05 -22.97
N LEU A 150 3.54 6.86 -23.64
CA LEU A 150 3.21 7.38 -24.97
C LEU A 150 3.06 6.27 -26.00
N GLU A 151 3.99 5.30 -26.01
CA GLU A 151 3.92 4.18 -26.92
C GLU A 151 2.73 3.25 -26.62
N CYS A 152 2.38 3.05 -25.35
CA CYS A 152 1.14 2.36 -25.00
C CYS A 152 -0.10 3.07 -25.56
N LEU A 153 -0.17 4.40 -25.46
CA LEU A 153 -1.27 5.19 -26.04
C LEU A 153 -1.30 5.14 -27.57
N ARG A 154 -0.18 4.88 -28.23
CA ARG A 154 -0.09 4.61 -29.67
C ARG A 154 -0.45 3.17 -30.05
N ASN A 155 -0.88 2.36 -29.08
CA ASN A 155 -1.17 0.92 -29.21
C ASN A 155 0.01 0.06 -29.65
N ASN A 156 1.25 0.45 -29.28
CA ASN A 156 2.42 -0.36 -29.50
C ASN A 156 2.39 -1.59 -28.57
N ASN A 157 2.32 -2.80 -29.14
CA ASN A 157 2.21 -4.04 -28.36
C ASN A 157 3.43 -4.29 -27.48
N GLU A 158 4.64 -4.01 -27.97
CA GLU A 158 5.87 -4.19 -27.19
C GLU A 158 5.90 -3.26 -25.97
N ALA A 159 5.35 -2.05 -26.08
CA ALA A 159 5.23 -1.13 -24.97
C ALA A 159 4.21 -1.64 -23.93
N TRP A 160 3.11 -2.25 -24.34
CA TRP A 160 2.15 -2.87 -23.44
C TRP A 160 2.73 -4.09 -22.71
N GLU A 161 3.54 -4.90 -23.38
CA GLU A 161 4.28 -6.01 -22.77
C GLU A 161 5.26 -5.49 -21.71
N GLU A 162 6.03 -4.44 -22.04
CA GLU A 162 6.95 -3.80 -21.08
C GLU A 162 6.21 -3.16 -19.89
N LEU A 163 5.04 -2.53 -20.13
CA LEU A 163 4.22 -1.96 -19.06
C LEU A 163 3.66 -3.05 -18.12
N MET A 164 3.27 -4.20 -18.68
CA MET A 164 2.84 -5.37 -17.91
C MET A 164 3.96 -5.87 -17.01
N GLU A 165 5.14 -6.11 -17.55
CA GLU A 165 6.30 -6.55 -16.77
C GLU A 165 6.67 -5.56 -15.67
N TYR A 166 6.60 -4.27 -16.00
CA TYR A 166 6.86 -3.18 -15.08
C TYR A 166 5.88 -3.18 -13.89
N ASN A 167 4.58 -3.18 -14.16
CA ASN A 167 3.53 -3.12 -13.16
C ASN A 167 3.53 -4.38 -12.26
N ILE A 168 3.74 -5.57 -12.85
CA ILE A 168 3.91 -6.84 -12.11
C ILE A 168 5.14 -6.79 -11.19
N GLN A 169 6.27 -6.28 -11.69
CA GLN A 169 7.49 -6.19 -10.90
C GLN A 169 7.34 -5.19 -9.75
N ASP A 170 6.60 -4.10 -9.95
CA ASP A 170 6.34 -3.13 -8.89
C ASP A 170 5.54 -3.75 -7.73
N VAL A 171 4.56 -4.61 -8.00
CA VAL A 171 3.82 -5.34 -6.95
C VAL A 171 4.72 -6.36 -6.23
N ARG A 172 5.61 -7.07 -6.92
CA ARG A 172 6.60 -7.97 -6.28
C ARG A 172 7.54 -7.19 -5.36
N THR A 173 8.06 -6.08 -5.86
CA THR A 173 8.94 -5.18 -5.11
C THR A 173 8.21 -4.59 -3.90
N LEU A 174 6.94 -4.20 -4.07
CA LEU A 174 6.09 -3.68 -3.00
C LEU A 174 5.92 -4.70 -1.86
N GLU A 175 5.73 -5.98 -2.19
CA GLU A 175 5.63 -7.06 -1.20
C GLU A 175 6.92 -7.20 -0.39
N GLU A 176 8.07 -7.30 -1.06
CA GLU A 176 9.37 -7.43 -0.39
C GLU A 176 9.66 -6.23 0.53
N VAL A 177 9.44 -5.01 0.01
CA VAL A 177 9.59 -3.76 0.79
C VAL A 177 8.63 -3.74 1.98
N TYR A 178 7.37 -4.13 1.79
CA TYR A 178 6.42 -4.23 2.89
C TYR A 178 6.86 -5.23 3.96
N ILE A 179 7.31 -6.42 3.58
CA ILE A 179 7.77 -7.45 4.53
C ILE A 179 8.94 -6.94 5.38
N LYS A 180 9.90 -6.24 4.77
CA LYS A 180 11.04 -5.61 5.46
C LYS A 180 10.61 -4.47 6.39
N LEU A 181 9.64 -3.65 5.97
CA LEU A 181 9.13 -2.53 6.75
C LEU A 181 8.15 -2.96 7.85
N ARG A 182 7.44 -4.07 7.68
CA ARG A 182 6.36 -4.52 8.56
C ARG A 182 6.67 -4.44 10.06
N PRO A 183 7.81 -4.90 10.58
CA PRO A 183 8.14 -4.80 12.00
C PRO A 183 8.28 -3.35 12.49
N TRP A 184 8.57 -2.39 11.61
CA TRP A 184 8.80 -0.99 11.93
C TRP A 184 7.54 -0.12 11.83
N ILE A 185 6.46 -0.61 11.19
CA ILE A 185 5.22 0.15 11.03
C ILE A 185 4.53 0.32 12.37
N LYS A 186 4.46 1.56 12.86
CA LYS A 186 3.87 1.90 14.18
C LYS A 186 2.36 1.65 14.23
N ASN A 187 1.64 2.10 13.20
CA ASN A 187 0.17 2.01 13.11
C ASN A 187 -0.27 0.89 12.15
N HIS A 188 0.40 -0.26 12.20
CA HIS A 188 0.01 -1.42 11.42
C HIS A 188 -1.37 -1.90 11.89
N PRO A 189 -2.33 -2.19 10.99
CA PRO A 189 -3.57 -2.83 11.37
C PRO A 189 -3.31 -4.14 12.12
N ASN A 190 -4.12 -4.42 13.12
CA ASN A 190 -3.98 -5.67 13.88
C ASN A 190 -4.56 -6.84 13.07
N VAL A 191 -3.71 -7.57 12.36
CA VAL A 191 -4.13 -8.73 11.56
C VAL A 191 -4.59 -9.92 12.41
N ALA A 192 -4.21 -9.96 13.68
CA ALA A 192 -4.61 -11.06 14.56
C ALA A 192 -6.11 -11.05 14.85
N ILE A 193 -6.81 -9.92 14.78
CA ILE A 193 -8.26 -9.86 15.04
C ILE A 193 -9.11 -10.53 13.94
N TYR A 194 -8.53 -10.82 12.78
CA TYR A 194 -9.21 -11.51 11.67
C TYR A 194 -9.14 -13.05 11.77
N LYS A 195 -8.52 -13.56 12.82
CA LYS A 195 -8.43 -15.00 13.10
C LYS A 195 -8.99 -15.28 14.47
N GLU A 196 -9.63 -16.42 14.66
CA GLU A 196 -9.91 -16.94 15.99
C GLU A 196 -8.61 -17.42 16.62
N HIS A 197 -8.30 -16.92 17.79
CA HIS A 197 -7.09 -17.24 18.51
C HIS A 197 -7.39 -17.59 19.97
N ASN A 198 -6.87 -18.74 20.39
CA ASN A 198 -6.85 -19.14 21.80
C ASN A 198 -5.55 -18.71 22.51
N LYS A 199 -4.61 -18.10 21.79
CA LYS A 199 -3.31 -17.67 22.26
C LYS A 199 -3.01 -16.24 21.80
N PRO A 200 -2.16 -15.49 22.54
CA PRO A 200 -1.66 -14.22 22.07
C PRO A 200 -0.95 -14.37 20.71
N SER A 201 -1.25 -13.51 19.75
CA SER A 201 -0.69 -13.54 18.40
C SER A 201 -0.16 -12.18 17.99
N CYS A 202 0.79 -12.18 17.07
CA CYS A 202 1.41 -10.96 16.56
C CYS A 202 0.38 -10.08 15.83
N THR A 203 0.29 -8.82 16.23
CA THR A 203 -0.62 -7.86 15.61
C THR A 203 -0.27 -7.53 14.17
N LYS A 204 0.98 -7.80 13.72
CA LYS A 204 1.48 -7.42 12.40
C LYS A 204 1.48 -8.55 11.37
N CYS A 205 1.70 -9.80 11.80
CA CYS A 205 1.72 -10.96 10.89
C CYS A 205 0.77 -12.09 11.31
N GLY A 206 0.11 -11.98 12.47
CA GLY A 206 -0.83 -12.99 12.93
C GLY A 206 -0.19 -14.27 13.49
N SER A 207 1.15 -14.36 13.55
CA SER A 207 1.86 -15.52 14.09
C SER A 207 1.66 -15.63 15.61
N ASP A 208 1.52 -16.85 16.12
CA ASP A 208 1.52 -17.17 17.55
C ASP A 208 2.94 -17.48 18.10
N HIS A 209 3.95 -17.48 17.22
CA HIS A 209 5.35 -17.66 17.58
C HIS A 209 5.92 -16.38 18.21
N ILE A 210 5.45 -16.07 19.41
CA ILE A 210 5.80 -14.87 20.15
C ILE A 210 6.53 -15.21 21.46
N HIS A 211 7.47 -14.36 21.84
CA HIS A 211 8.26 -14.51 23.06
C HIS A 211 8.03 -13.33 24.01
N LEU A 212 7.72 -13.63 25.29
CA LEU A 212 7.59 -12.62 26.35
C LEU A 212 8.94 -11.95 26.61
N ARG A 213 8.98 -10.61 26.56
CA ARG A 213 10.17 -9.78 26.72
C ARG A 213 9.99 -8.68 27.76
N GLY A 214 9.46 -9.04 28.91
CA GLY A 214 9.23 -8.11 30.00
C GLY A 214 7.99 -7.22 29.79
N TYR A 215 8.10 -5.93 30.09
CA TYR A 215 6.96 -5.04 30.15
C TYR A 215 7.13 -3.81 29.26
N TYR A 216 6.01 -3.32 28.76
CA TYR A 216 5.84 -2.00 28.18
C TYR A 216 5.10 -1.12 29.19
N TYR A 217 5.53 0.11 29.35
CA TYR A 217 4.93 1.08 30.26
C TYR A 217 4.32 2.22 29.45
N SER A 218 3.05 2.53 29.71
CA SER A 218 2.41 3.77 29.29
C SER A 218 2.42 4.77 30.46
N SER A 219 1.85 5.96 30.27
CA SER A 219 1.71 6.94 31.34
C SER A 219 0.92 6.45 32.56
N VAL A 220 0.05 5.45 32.38
CA VAL A 220 -0.88 4.97 33.40
C VAL A 220 -1.02 3.45 33.47
N GLY A 221 -0.12 2.70 32.87
CA GLY A 221 -0.25 1.25 32.87
C GLY A 221 1.03 0.48 32.55
N LYS A 222 1.05 -0.78 33.00
CA LYS A 222 2.12 -1.75 32.80
C LYS A 222 1.55 -2.93 32.04
N TYR A 223 2.14 -3.28 30.89
CA TYR A 223 1.63 -4.31 29.98
C TYR A 223 2.71 -5.33 29.65
N ARG A 224 2.37 -6.61 29.51
CA ARG A 224 3.32 -7.60 29.01
C ARG A 224 3.76 -7.24 27.62
N LYS A 225 5.06 -7.29 27.31
CA LYS A 225 5.66 -6.98 26.02
C LYS A 225 6.17 -8.25 25.36
N TYR A 226 5.82 -8.44 24.09
CA TYR A 226 6.16 -9.62 23.32
C TYR A 226 6.93 -9.24 22.06
N LYS A 227 7.91 -10.06 21.69
CA LYS A 227 8.58 -10.01 20.38
C LYS A 227 8.05 -11.16 19.53
N CYS A 228 7.62 -10.89 18.30
CA CYS A 228 7.33 -11.92 17.32
C CYS A 228 8.65 -12.49 16.78
N LEU A 229 8.81 -13.81 16.77
CA LEU A 229 10.02 -14.47 16.27
C LEU A 229 10.02 -14.61 14.75
N ASP A 230 8.83 -14.56 14.09
CA ASP A 230 8.74 -14.65 12.64
C ASP A 230 8.97 -13.30 11.95
N CYS A 231 8.24 -12.24 12.34
CA CYS A 231 8.38 -10.94 11.68
C CYS A 231 9.28 -9.94 12.44
N GLY A 232 9.73 -10.26 13.65
CA GLY A 232 10.52 -9.35 14.49
C GLY A 232 9.73 -8.19 15.14
N GLY A 233 8.43 -8.10 14.89
CA GLY A 233 7.57 -7.02 15.40
C GLY A 233 7.36 -7.09 16.92
N TRP A 234 7.18 -5.91 17.54
CA TRP A 234 6.87 -5.80 18.95
C TRP A 234 5.37 -5.65 19.19
N ASN A 235 4.88 -6.29 20.25
CA ASN A 235 3.49 -6.32 20.66
C ASN A 235 3.37 -6.07 22.16
N SER A 236 2.23 -5.59 22.62
CA SER A 236 1.90 -5.50 24.05
C SER A 236 0.55 -6.15 24.35
N SER A 237 0.39 -6.67 25.57
CA SER A 237 -0.93 -7.12 26.01
C SER A 237 -1.93 -5.96 26.07
N ARG A 238 -3.21 -6.27 25.89
CA ARG A 238 -4.30 -5.28 26.02
C ARG A 238 -4.55 -4.93 27.48
N TYR A 239 -4.41 -5.91 28.38
CA TYR A 239 -4.73 -5.73 29.79
C TYR A 239 -3.48 -5.31 30.59
N SER A 240 -3.66 -4.26 31.41
CA SER A 240 -2.63 -3.81 32.34
C SER A 240 -2.36 -4.88 33.37
N GLN A 241 -1.08 -5.02 33.70
CA GLN A 241 -0.59 -5.82 34.84
C GLN A 241 -0.50 -4.97 36.12
N TYR A 242 -0.85 -3.69 36.03
CA TYR A 242 -0.89 -2.83 37.20
C TYR A 242 -2.17 -3.13 38.02
N PRO A 243 -2.09 -3.31 39.33
CA PRO A 243 -3.25 -3.61 40.15
C PRO A 243 -4.33 -2.52 40.01
N LYS A 244 -5.59 -2.93 39.93
CA LYS A 244 -6.71 -1.96 39.75
C LYS A 244 -6.78 -0.93 40.87
N ASP A 245 -6.55 -1.34 42.10
CA ASP A 245 -6.61 -0.43 43.25
C ASP A 245 -5.43 0.54 43.27
N ALA A 246 -4.23 0.07 42.99
CA ALA A 246 -3.06 0.93 42.82
C ALA A 246 -3.17 1.88 41.61
N SER A 247 -3.96 1.53 40.58
CA SER A 247 -4.15 2.39 39.42
C SER A 247 -5.01 3.62 39.69
N LYS A 248 -5.82 3.61 40.79
CA LYS A 248 -6.62 4.77 41.20
C LYS A 248 -5.76 5.90 41.74
N GLU A 249 -4.60 5.55 42.32
CA GLU A 249 -3.66 6.51 42.90
C GLU A 249 -2.62 7.03 41.91
N LEU A 250 -2.63 6.50 40.64
CA LEU A 250 -1.70 6.94 39.61
C LEU A 250 -2.03 8.34 39.11
N LEU A 251 -1.08 9.24 39.23
CA LEU A 251 -1.14 10.55 38.60
C LEU A 251 -0.60 10.44 37.16
N LYS A 252 -1.12 11.29 36.28
CA LYS A 252 -0.62 11.51 34.94
C LYS A 252 -0.24 12.98 34.76
N ASN A 253 0.64 13.27 33.80
CA ASN A 253 0.95 14.66 33.47
C ASN A 253 -0.32 15.40 33.08
N ALA A 254 -0.48 16.61 33.57
CA ALA A 254 -1.63 17.48 33.30
C ALA A 254 -1.52 18.22 31.95
N ASN A 255 -0.38 18.10 31.26
CA ASN A 255 -0.09 18.80 29.98
C ASN A 255 -0.55 17.96 28.78
#